data_f12eb0b674497f1638b9df84eedf60ef
#
_entry.id   f12eb0b674497f1638b9df84eedf60ef
#
_cell.length_a   1.000
_cell.length_b   1.000
_cell.length_c   1.000
_cell.angle_alpha   90.00
_cell.angle_beta   90.00
_cell.angle_gamma   90.00
#
_symmetry.space_group_name_H-M   'P 1'
#
loop_
_entity.id
_entity.type
_entity.pdbx_description
1 polymer ?
#
loop_
_entity_poly.entity_id
_entity_poly.type
_entity_poly.pdbx_seq_one_letter_code
_entity_poly.pdbx_strand_id
1 'polypeptide(L)'
;TGLTFDPSTGGGTLTVGTLNGTVKNFRIPHQTLEGFDLVYSSLEGPEIGVYVRGKIELDNTIELPEHWLWLVDEETITVQLTPISNPVTHYVVEINDNRVVINSETGIINCYYTIYGERKDVNKLIIEPKRSSI
;
A
#
# COMPACT_ATOMS: atom_id res chain seq x y z
N THR A 1 7.49 20.56 21.98
CA THR A 1 7.81 21.63 21.04
C THR A 1 7.55 21.20 19.60
N GLY A 2 6.36 21.27 19.16
CA GLY A 2 5.97 20.97 17.79
C GLY A 2 4.64 21.62 17.51
N LEU A 3 4.25 21.64 16.23
CA LEU A 3 2.95 22.09 15.81
C LEU A 3 1.99 20.90 15.89
N THR A 4 0.94 21.03 16.69
CA THR A 4 -0.05 19.98 16.85
C THR A 4 -1.41 20.48 16.39
N PHE A 5 -2.10 19.70 15.56
CA PHE A 5 -3.45 19.95 15.16
C PHE A 5 -4.38 18.94 15.84
N ASP A 6 -5.54 19.38 16.32
CA ASP A 6 -6.51 18.52 16.95
C ASP A 6 -7.28 17.72 15.90
N PRO A 7 -7.14 16.39 15.87
CA PRO A 7 -7.84 15.57 14.88
C PRO A 7 -9.35 15.45 15.14
N SER A 8 -9.83 15.86 16.32
CA SER A 8 -11.25 15.77 16.65
C SER A 8 -12.11 16.71 15.81
N THR A 9 -11.50 17.65 15.13
CA THR A 9 -12.20 18.65 14.31
C THR A 9 -12.39 18.24 12.84
N GLY A 10 -12.13 16.99 12.52
CA GLY A 10 -12.36 16.47 11.16
C GLY A 10 -11.22 16.71 10.17
N GLY A 11 -10.05 16.97 10.69
CA GLY A 11 -8.86 17.19 9.87
C GLY A 11 -8.71 18.60 9.35
N GLY A 12 -7.49 18.99 9.16
CA GLY A 12 -7.14 20.30 8.63
C GLY A 12 -6.22 20.17 7.41
N THR A 13 -6.13 21.26 6.67
CA THR A 13 -5.17 21.37 5.57
C THR A 13 -4.06 22.31 5.96
N LEU A 14 -2.82 21.88 5.80
CA LEU A 14 -1.64 22.72 5.92
C LEU A 14 -1.12 23.02 4.52
N THR A 15 -1.11 24.29 4.15
CA THR A 15 -0.53 24.73 2.86
C THR A 15 0.79 25.45 3.11
N VAL A 16 1.86 24.91 2.54
CA VAL A 16 3.21 25.45 2.67
C VAL A 16 3.92 25.39 1.32
N GLY A 17 4.90 26.25 1.10
CA GLY A 17 5.72 26.22 -0.11
C GLY A 17 6.68 25.04 -0.13
N THR A 18 7.30 24.76 1.00
CA THR A 18 8.25 23.65 1.16
C THR A 18 8.05 23.01 2.53
N LEU A 19 7.99 21.68 2.56
CA LEU A 19 7.94 20.90 3.78
C LEU A 19 9.19 20.04 3.86
N ASN A 20 10.02 20.26 4.88
CA ASN A 20 11.17 19.43 5.20
C ASN A 20 10.87 18.62 6.46
N GLY A 21 10.91 17.32 6.34
CA GLY A 21 10.71 16.42 7.46
C GLY A 21 11.68 15.24 7.39
N THR A 22 12.07 14.74 8.54
CA THR A 22 12.92 13.54 8.60
C THR A 22 12.17 12.34 8.06
N VAL A 23 10.88 12.22 8.38
CA VAL A 23 9.98 11.16 7.92
C VAL A 23 8.59 11.76 7.72
N LYS A 24 7.91 11.33 6.69
CA LYS A 24 6.51 11.70 6.44
C LYS A 24 5.67 10.44 6.45
N ASN A 25 4.71 10.36 7.38
CA ASN A 25 3.85 9.20 7.58
C ASN A 25 2.38 9.59 7.46
N PHE A 26 1.53 8.61 7.12
CA PHE A 26 0.15 8.70 7.54
C PHE A 26 -0.04 7.87 8.83
N ARG A 27 -0.91 8.34 9.71
CA ARG A 27 -1.32 7.66 10.93
C ARG A 27 -2.84 7.70 11.02
N ILE A 28 -3.46 6.54 11.12
CA ILE A 28 -4.92 6.42 11.19
C ILE A 28 -5.28 5.44 12.30
N PRO A 29 -6.46 5.55 12.92
CA PRO A 29 -6.94 4.54 13.86
C PRO A 29 -7.03 3.17 13.17
N HIS A 30 -6.55 2.13 13.84
CA HIS A 30 -6.64 0.76 13.33
C HIS A 30 -8.10 0.29 13.46
N GLN A 31 -8.70 -0.18 12.36
CA GLN A 31 -10.13 -0.49 12.37
C GLN A 31 -10.48 -1.80 13.10
N THR A 32 -9.52 -2.71 13.27
CA THR A 32 -9.78 -4.03 13.86
C THR A 32 -8.97 -4.32 15.12
N LEU A 33 -7.98 -3.49 15.44
CA LEU A 33 -7.20 -3.61 16.67
C LEU A 33 -7.46 -2.39 17.54
N GLU A 34 -8.31 -2.56 18.56
CA GLU A 34 -8.67 -1.49 19.48
C GLU A 34 -7.43 -0.94 20.21
N GLY A 35 -7.31 0.39 20.27
CA GLY A 35 -6.20 1.06 20.92
C GLY A 35 -4.92 1.15 20.10
N PHE A 36 -4.94 0.67 18.86
CA PHE A 36 -3.79 0.74 17.95
C PHE A 36 -4.01 1.71 16.81
N ASP A 37 -2.92 2.25 16.32
CA ASP A 37 -2.90 3.00 15.04
C ASP A 37 -2.22 2.19 13.96
N LEU A 38 -2.62 2.43 12.73
CA LEU A 38 -1.86 1.99 11.55
C LEU A 38 -1.01 3.16 11.07
N VAL A 39 0.28 2.91 10.88
CA VAL A 39 1.23 3.91 10.42
C VAL A 39 2.01 3.36 9.23
N TYR A 40 2.00 4.08 8.13
CA TYR A 40 2.87 3.81 6.98
C TYR A 40 3.63 5.08 6.63
N SER A 41 4.82 4.92 6.08
CA SER A 41 5.48 6.05 5.42
C SER A 41 4.71 6.38 4.15
N SER A 42 4.51 7.67 3.92
CA SER A 42 3.73 8.11 2.77
C SER A 42 4.47 7.87 1.46
N LEU A 43 3.77 7.27 0.50
CA LEU A 43 4.25 7.06 -0.86
C LEU A 43 3.70 8.19 -1.73
N GLU A 44 4.55 8.90 -2.46
CA GLU A 44 4.12 9.96 -3.35
C GLU A 44 3.94 9.42 -4.78
N GLY A 45 2.75 9.62 -5.32
CA GLY A 45 2.38 9.15 -6.64
C GLY A 45 1.01 9.66 -7.04
N PRO A 46 0.47 9.22 -8.18
CA PRO A 46 -0.82 9.70 -8.69
C PRO A 46 -2.02 9.11 -7.97
N GLU A 47 -1.79 8.24 -7.01
CA GLU A 47 -2.82 7.59 -6.20
C GLU A 47 -2.42 7.56 -4.74
N ILE A 48 -3.40 7.39 -3.86
CA ILE A 48 -3.13 7.18 -2.44
C ILE A 48 -2.89 5.68 -2.26
N GLY A 49 -1.65 5.25 -2.44
CA GLY A 49 -1.27 3.85 -2.51
C GLY A 49 -0.41 3.37 -1.36
N VAL A 50 -0.38 2.06 -1.22
CA VAL A 50 0.48 1.34 -0.28
C VAL A 50 1.14 0.17 -0.99
N TYR A 51 2.19 -0.38 -0.41
CA TYR A 51 2.86 -1.54 -0.96
C TYR A 51 3.39 -2.46 0.13
N VAL A 52 3.60 -3.70 -0.25
CA VAL A 52 4.41 -4.68 0.49
C VAL A 52 5.38 -5.33 -0.48
N ARG A 53 6.51 -5.77 0.02
CA ARG A 53 7.49 -6.49 -0.78
C ARG A 53 8.19 -7.54 0.06
N GLY A 54 8.72 -8.55 -0.60
CA GLY A 54 9.43 -9.61 0.07
C GLY A 54 10.02 -10.62 -0.91
N LYS A 55 10.37 -11.75 -0.36
CA LYS A 55 10.87 -12.91 -1.08
C LYS A 55 9.96 -14.10 -0.75
N ILE A 56 9.67 -14.93 -1.76
CA ILE A 56 8.94 -16.17 -1.57
C ILE A 56 9.70 -17.31 -2.25
N GLU A 57 9.80 -18.43 -1.56
CA GLU A 57 10.54 -19.59 -1.97
C GLU A 57 9.80 -20.86 -1.56
N LEU A 58 9.62 -21.79 -2.49
CA LEU A 58 8.94 -23.08 -2.31
C LEU A 58 7.43 -23.00 -2.08
N ASP A 59 6.93 -21.97 -1.44
CA ASP A 59 5.50 -21.72 -1.26
C ASP A 59 4.95 -20.99 -2.50
N ASN A 60 3.67 -21.14 -2.76
CA ASN A 60 2.99 -20.48 -3.88
C ASN A 60 1.99 -19.40 -3.46
N THR A 61 1.86 -19.11 -2.16
CA THR A 61 0.86 -18.19 -1.65
C THR A 61 1.50 -17.09 -0.82
N ILE A 62 1.24 -15.85 -1.23
CA ILE A 62 1.67 -14.66 -0.49
C ILE A 62 0.47 -14.17 0.31
N GLU A 63 0.59 -14.23 1.64
CA GLU A 63 -0.42 -13.67 2.54
C GLU A 63 -0.22 -12.16 2.62
N LEU A 64 -1.27 -11.39 2.29
CA LEU A 64 -1.23 -9.95 2.44
C LEU A 64 -1.49 -9.54 3.89
N PRO A 65 -1.05 -8.36 4.31
CA PRO A 65 -1.33 -7.90 5.67
C PRO A 65 -2.83 -7.92 5.96
N GLU A 66 -3.21 -8.36 7.15
CA GLU A 66 -4.63 -8.48 7.51
C GLU A 66 -5.38 -7.16 7.39
N HIS A 67 -4.73 -6.04 7.73
CA HIS A 67 -5.34 -4.72 7.60
C HIS A 67 -5.62 -4.28 6.16
N TRP A 68 -5.06 -4.96 5.14
CA TRP A 68 -5.39 -4.67 3.75
C TRP A 68 -6.85 -5.01 3.41
N LEU A 69 -7.49 -5.88 4.20
CA LEU A 69 -8.92 -6.17 4.03
C LEU A 69 -9.79 -4.91 4.09
N TRP A 70 -9.45 -3.97 4.96
CA TRP A 70 -10.19 -2.71 5.07
C TRP A 70 -9.47 -1.50 4.46
N LEU A 71 -8.17 -1.60 4.26
CA LEU A 71 -7.35 -0.48 3.77
C LEU A 71 -7.30 -0.41 2.25
N VAL A 72 -7.23 -1.55 1.57
CA VAL A 72 -6.91 -1.65 0.14
C VAL A 72 -8.09 -2.17 -0.66
N ASP A 73 -8.31 -1.53 -1.81
CA ASP A 73 -9.22 -2.04 -2.82
C ASP A 73 -8.56 -3.22 -3.55
N GLU A 74 -9.11 -4.41 -3.37
CA GLU A 74 -8.54 -5.65 -3.92
C GLU A 74 -8.38 -5.58 -5.45
N GLU A 75 -9.31 -4.92 -6.14
CA GLU A 75 -9.23 -4.82 -7.61
C GLU A 75 -8.06 -3.97 -8.10
N THR A 76 -7.48 -3.16 -7.24
CA THR A 76 -6.32 -2.33 -7.58
C THR A 76 -4.98 -3.02 -7.33
N ILE A 77 -4.99 -4.20 -6.75
CA ILE A 77 -3.76 -4.92 -6.41
C ILE A 77 -3.02 -5.33 -7.67
N THR A 78 -1.77 -4.93 -7.74
CA THR A 78 -0.84 -5.32 -8.81
C THR A 78 0.39 -5.99 -8.21
N VAL A 79 0.94 -6.96 -8.92
CA VAL A 79 2.04 -7.79 -8.44
C VAL A 79 3.15 -7.82 -9.47
N GLN A 80 4.36 -7.49 -9.03
CA GLN A 80 5.58 -7.69 -9.82
C GLN A 80 6.38 -8.81 -9.20
N LEU A 81 6.81 -9.76 -10.02
CA LEU A 81 7.60 -10.92 -9.60
C LEU A 81 8.94 -10.90 -10.34
N THR A 82 10.03 -11.06 -9.60
CA THR A 82 11.38 -11.11 -10.17
C THR A 82 12.02 -12.45 -9.80
N PRO A 83 12.27 -13.34 -10.79
CA PRO A 83 12.94 -14.62 -10.53
C PRO A 83 14.30 -14.44 -9.88
N ILE A 84 14.68 -15.38 -9.01
CA ILE A 84 15.99 -15.40 -8.34
C ILE A 84 16.78 -16.60 -8.87
N SER A 85 18.04 -16.36 -9.19
CA SER A 85 19.03 -17.35 -9.64
C SER A 85 18.79 -17.92 -11.04
N ASN A 86 17.55 -18.29 -11.37
CA ASN A 86 17.23 -18.85 -12.68
C ASN A 86 16.18 -17.99 -13.39
N PRO A 87 16.30 -17.74 -14.70
CA PRO A 87 15.37 -16.91 -15.46
C PRO A 87 14.10 -17.70 -15.82
N VAL A 88 13.33 -18.09 -14.80
CA VAL A 88 12.09 -18.83 -14.95
C VAL A 88 10.92 -17.87 -14.79
N THR A 89 9.99 -17.88 -15.74
CA THR A 89 8.80 -17.02 -15.66
C THR A 89 7.96 -17.41 -14.46
N HIS A 90 7.67 -16.42 -13.63
CA HIS A 90 6.71 -16.51 -12.53
C HIS A 90 5.49 -15.67 -12.88
N TYR A 91 4.30 -16.09 -12.46
CA TYR A 91 3.06 -15.40 -12.80
C TYR A 91 2.04 -15.50 -11.68
N VAL A 92 1.08 -14.58 -11.70
CA VAL A 92 -0.02 -14.55 -10.74
C VAL A 92 -1.12 -15.48 -11.26
N VAL A 93 -1.57 -16.40 -10.41
CA VAL A 93 -2.69 -17.31 -10.70
C VAL A 93 -4.01 -16.64 -10.34
N GLU A 94 -4.09 -16.10 -9.12
CA GLU A 94 -5.29 -15.39 -8.65
C GLU A 94 -4.95 -14.47 -7.49
N ILE A 95 -5.83 -13.50 -7.27
CA ILE A 95 -5.81 -12.59 -6.13
C ILE A 95 -7.20 -12.63 -5.54
N ASN A 96 -7.35 -13.22 -4.36
CA ASN A 96 -8.59 -13.22 -3.59
C ASN A 96 -8.33 -13.55 -2.13
N ASP A 97 -9.32 -13.34 -1.27
CA ASP A 97 -9.22 -13.64 0.16
C ASP A 97 -7.95 -13.09 0.82
N ASN A 98 -7.55 -11.88 0.43
CA ASN A 98 -6.35 -11.22 0.94
C ASN A 98 -5.07 -12.00 0.70
N ARG A 99 -5.01 -12.75 -0.40
CA ARG A 99 -3.87 -13.58 -0.81
C ARG A 99 -3.55 -13.40 -2.27
N VAL A 100 -2.29 -13.59 -2.59
CA VAL A 100 -1.81 -13.69 -3.97
C VAL A 100 -1.28 -15.08 -4.19
N VAL A 101 -1.87 -15.83 -5.09
CA VAL A 101 -1.40 -17.15 -5.49
C VAL A 101 -0.59 -17.00 -6.76
N ILE A 102 0.63 -17.53 -6.75
CA ILE A 102 1.57 -17.45 -7.87
C ILE A 102 1.99 -18.85 -8.30
N ASN A 103 2.56 -18.94 -9.48
CA ASN A 103 3.18 -20.16 -9.97
C ASN A 103 4.35 -19.81 -10.90
N SER A 104 5.09 -20.81 -11.34
CA SER A 104 6.17 -20.66 -12.32
C SER A 104 6.04 -21.70 -13.42
N GLU A 105 6.75 -21.50 -14.51
CA GLU A 105 6.78 -22.47 -15.63
C GLU A 105 7.25 -23.86 -15.22
N THR A 106 8.13 -23.94 -14.22
CA THR A 106 8.65 -25.21 -13.71
C THR A 106 7.89 -25.76 -12.52
N GLY A 107 6.95 -24.97 -11.97
CA GLY A 107 6.29 -25.31 -10.71
C GLY A 107 7.11 -24.99 -9.46
N ILE A 108 8.37 -24.60 -9.62
CA ILE A 108 9.25 -24.24 -8.51
C ILE A 108 9.25 -22.73 -8.35
N ILE A 109 8.90 -22.24 -7.15
CA ILE A 109 8.83 -20.83 -6.83
C ILE A 109 10.14 -20.39 -6.16
N ASN A 110 10.73 -19.33 -6.69
CA ASN A 110 11.85 -18.62 -6.09
C ASN A 110 11.93 -17.23 -6.71
N CYS A 111 11.34 -16.24 -6.05
CA CYS A 111 11.29 -14.89 -6.59
C CYS A 111 11.15 -13.82 -5.51
N TYR A 112 11.54 -12.60 -5.87
CA TYR A 112 11.11 -11.40 -5.14
C TYR A 112 9.72 -11.01 -5.61
N TYR A 113 8.97 -10.37 -4.73
CA TYR A 113 7.68 -9.77 -5.09
C TYR A 113 7.59 -8.34 -4.59
N THR A 114 6.87 -7.52 -5.35
CA THR A 114 6.41 -6.19 -4.94
C THR A 114 4.94 -6.10 -5.28
N ILE A 115 4.13 -5.75 -4.31
CA ILE A 115 2.67 -5.72 -4.43
C ILE A 115 2.19 -4.34 -4.04
N TYR A 116 1.49 -3.65 -4.95
CA TYR A 116 0.89 -2.35 -4.74
C TYR A 116 -0.62 -2.47 -4.65
N GLY A 117 -1.24 -1.57 -3.88
CA GLY A 117 -2.68 -1.43 -3.84
C GLY A 117 -3.09 0.01 -3.53
N GLU A 118 -4.25 0.41 -4.02
CA GLU A 118 -4.81 1.72 -3.74
C GLU A 118 -5.67 1.66 -2.47
N ARG A 119 -5.54 2.67 -1.63
CA ARG A 119 -6.38 2.75 -0.41
C ARG A 119 -7.83 3.01 -0.77
N LYS A 120 -8.73 2.32 -0.08
CA LYS A 120 -10.18 2.51 -0.19
C LYS A 120 -10.81 3.19 1.02
N ASP A 121 -10.05 3.40 2.08
CA ASP A 121 -10.51 4.04 3.32
C ASP A 121 -10.63 5.57 3.19
N VAL A 122 -10.11 6.14 2.12
CA VAL A 122 -10.18 7.57 1.80
C VAL A 122 -10.66 7.76 0.36
N ASN A 123 -11.10 8.97 0.05
CA ASN A 123 -11.47 9.31 -1.33
C ASN A 123 -10.25 9.28 -2.23
N LYS A 124 -10.47 8.91 -3.49
CA LYS A 124 -9.41 8.92 -4.50
C LYS A 124 -8.83 10.31 -4.68
N LEU A 125 -7.53 10.37 -4.92
CA LEU A 125 -6.84 11.60 -5.21
C LEU A 125 -7.33 12.18 -6.55
N ILE A 126 -7.63 13.46 -6.58
CA ILE A 126 -7.88 14.19 -7.81
C ILE A 126 -6.54 14.81 -8.21
N ILE A 127 -5.90 14.25 -9.23
CA ILE A 127 -4.55 14.66 -9.64
C ILE A 127 -4.51 15.99 -10.40
N GLU A 128 -5.62 16.41 -10.97
CA GLU A 128 -5.73 17.65 -11.70
C GLU A 128 -6.94 18.46 -11.23
N PRO A 129 -6.96 18.90 -9.97
CA PRO A 129 -8.07 19.68 -9.46
C PRO A 129 -8.11 21.08 -10.11
N LYS A 130 -9.31 21.60 -10.32
CA LYS A 130 -9.44 22.98 -10.75
C LYS A 130 -8.84 23.90 -9.68
N ARG A 131 -8.12 24.92 -10.13
CA ARG A 131 -7.59 25.93 -9.23
C ARG A 131 -8.77 26.71 -8.60
N SER A 132 -8.70 26.86 -7.28
CA SER A 132 -9.71 27.67 -6.60
C SER A 132 -9.62 29.11 -7.06
N SER A 133 -10.75 29.71 -7.42
CA SER A 133 -10.85 31.14 -7.58
C SER A 133 -11.09 31.74 -6.18
N ILE A 134 -10.12 32.43 -5.67
CA ILE A 134 -10.26 33.17 -4.41
C ILE A 134 -10.54 34.59 -4.72
#